data_da73ae65a8f49517a66dc87c49d0a7f3
#
_entry.id   da73ae65a8f49517a66dc87c49d0a7f3
#
_cell.length_a   1.000
_cell.length_b   1.000
_cell.length_c   1.000
_cell.angle_alpha   90.00
_cell.angle_beta   90.00
_cell.angle_gamma   90.00
#
_symmetry.space_group_name_H-M   'P 1'
#
loop_
_entity.id
_entity.type
_entity.pdbx_description
1 polymer ?
#
loop_
_entity_poly.entity_id
_entity_poly.type
_entity_poly.pdbx_seq_one_letter_code
_entity_poly.pdbx_strand_id
1 'polypeptide(L)'
;MKSSQADAAVLDGPPFKTESRTMSAASPFKSEFLRTLEARGYIHQITHPEELDAAAASGVITAYVGFDATASSLHVGNLISIMMLRRLQQAGHKPIVLVGGGTTKVGDPSGKDESRKMLTEEGIQANIASIKRAFEKFLTFGDGPTDAVLVDNDEWLSKLGYIQFLREYGSHFTVNRMLTFDSVKLRLEREQPLTFLEFNYMLMQATDFLELNRVKGCTLQMGGSDQWGNILNGVELIRRVDQKPAFGLTTPLLTTASGAKMGKTAAGAVWLNADVLSPYDYWQFWRNTEDADVGRFLKLFTDLPLDKIAELEALEGAQINEAKKVLADEATRMAHGEEEARKARDAAEKAFEQGALSADLPTFEVPAADLEAGIVLAALFADAGLAGSRGEARRLAQGGGLKVNDKAEADANRVITSADLAEGVVKLAAGKKKIVLVKPV
;
A
#
# COMPACT_ATOMS: atom_id res chain seq x y z
N MET A 1 0.37 -44.49 -41.02
CA MET A 1 0.75 -43.22 -40.31
C MET A 1 -0.52 -42.39 -40.20
N LYS A 2 -1.22 -42.46 -39.07
CA LYS A 2 -2.40 -41.65 -38.78
C LYS A 2 -1.97 -40.57 -37.77
N SER A 3 -1.92 -39.32 -38.21
CA SER A 3 -1.66 -38.17 -37.38
C SER A 3 -2.90 -37.88 -36.52
N SER A 4 -2.76 -37.99 -35.21
CA SER A 4 -3.74 -37.52 -34.24
C SER A 4 -3.65 -35.99 -34.18
N GLN A 5 -4.60 -35.30 -34.78
CA GLN A 5 -4.92 -33.90 -34.49
C GLN A 5 -5.65 -33.88 -33.16
N ALA A 6 -5.01 -33.36 -32.11
CA ALA A 6 -5.68 -32.99 -30.88
C ALA A 6 -6.35 -31.63 -31.12
N ASP A 7 -7.66 -31.63 -31.12
CA ASP A 7 -8.50 -30.43 -31.19
C ASP A 7 -8.18 -29.48 -30.03
N ALA A 8 -7.66 -28.30 -30.38
CA ALA A 8 -7.56 -27.18 -29.46
C ALA A 8 -8.95 -26.62 -29.24
N ALA A 9 -9.63 -27.05 -28.19
CA ALA A 9 -10.91 -26.48 -27.77
C ALA A 9 -10.74 -24.99 -27.43
N VAL A 10 -11.26 -24.13 -28.29
CA VAL A 10 -11.40 -22.69 -28.07
C VAL A 10 -12.33 -22.48 -26.88
N LEU A 11 -11.83 -21.80 -25.85
CA LEU A 11 -12.56 -21.55 -24.64
C LEU A 11 -13.47 -20.31 -24.81
N ASP A 12 -14.73 -20.55 -25.17
CA ASP A 12 -15.85 -19.71 -24.79
C ASP A 12 -16.49 -20.30 -23.52
N GLY A 13 -15.90 -19.97 -22.37
CA GLY A 13 -16.56 -20.16 -21.09
C GLY A 13 -17.44 -18.94 -20.79
N PRO A 14 -18.61 -19.12 -20.11
CA PRO A 14 -19.47 -17.99 -19.79
C PRO A 14 -18.75 -16.93 -18.97
N PRO A 15 -19.06 -15.64 -19.15
CA PRO A 15 -18.44 -14.57 -18.38
C PRO A 15 -18.73 -14.74 -16.90
N PHE A 16 -17.69 -14.60 -16.07
CA PHE A 16 -17.83 -14.63 -14.62
C PHE A 16 -18.87 -13.58 -14.19
N LYS A 17 -19.92 -14.03 -13.50
CA LYS A 17 -20.96 -13.14 -12.97
C LYS A 17 -20.36 -12.29 -11.84
N THR A 18 -20.21 -11.01 -12.07
CA THR A 18 -19.97 -9.99 -11.05
C THR A 18 -21.31 -9.63 -10.39
N GLU A 19 -21.54 -10.14 -9.19
CA GLU A 19 -22.68 -9.69 -8.37
C GLU A 19 -22.22 -8.54 -7.47
N SER A 20 -22.75 -7.33 -7.71
CA SER A 20 -22.68 -6.24 -6.75
C SER A 20 -23.76 -6.47 -5.67
N ARG A 21 -23.35 -6.71 -4.42
CA ARG A 21 -24.28 -6.96 -3.31
C ARG A 21 -24.43 -5.73 -2.42
N THR A 22 -25.68 -5.35 -2.19
CA THR A 22 -26.10 -4.41 -1.14
C THR A 22 -26.04 -5.07 0.23
N MET A 23 -25.41 -4.40 1.21
CA MET A 23 -25.25 -4.87 2.59
C MET A 23 -26.58 -4.88 3.34
N SER A 24 -27.05 -6.03 3.78
CA SER A 24 -27.85 -6.34 5.00
C SER A 24 -28.41 -7.77 4.95
N ALA A 25 -27.55 -8.76 5.14
CA ALA A 25 -27.93 -10.12 5.52
C ALA A 25 -26.74 -10.77 6.23
N ALA A 26 -26.96 -11.82 7.04
CA ALA A 26 -25.87 -12.59 7.61
C ALA A 26 -24.91 -13.03 6.50
N SER A 27 -23.59 -12.94 6.75
CA SER A 27 -22.56 -13.33 5.77
C SER A 27 -22.87 -14.71 5.17
N PRO A 28 -22.80 -14.87 3.84
CA PRO A 28 -23.02 -16.17 3.20
C PRO A 28 -21.86 -17.14 3.47
N PHE A 29 -20.72 -16.64 3.95
CA PHE A 29 -19.51 -17.42 4.17
C PHE A 29 -19.53 -18.13 5.52
N LYS A 30 -18.97 -19.35 5.54
CA LYS A 30 -18.81 -20.21 6.74
C LYS A 30 -17.44 -20.00 7.40
N SER A 31 -16.39 -19.78 6.58
CA SER A 31 -15.04 -19.59 7.07
C SER A 31 -14.91 -18.24 7.80
N GLU A 32 -14.15 -18.20 8.88
CA GLU A 32 -13.86 -16.97 9.61
C GLU A 32 -13.11 -15.98 8.71
N PHE A 33 -12.20 -16.47 7.89
CA PHE A 33 -11.42 -15.69 6.96
C PHE A 33 -12.30 -14.84 6.02
N LEU A 34 -13.18 -15.49 5.25
CA LEU A 34 -14.01 -14.76 4.28
C LEU A 34 -15.07 -13.89 4.95
N ARG A 35 -15.65 -14.34 6.09
CA ARG A 35 -16.55 -13.48 6.90
C ARG A 35 -15.85 -12.21 7.36
N THR A 36 -14.61 -12.33 7.84
CA THR A 36 -13.83 -11.18 8.30
C THR A 36 -13.51 -10.23 7.13
N LEU A 37 -13.10 -10.77 5.99
CA LEU A 37 -12.82 -9.96 4.80
C LEU A 37 -14.06 -9.22 4.30
N GLU A 38 -15.22 -9.89 4.26
CA GLU A 38 -16.48 -9.29 3.84
C GLU A 38 -16.92 -8.18 4.80
N ALA A 39 -16.98 -8.47 6.10
CA ALA A 39 -17.42 -7.52 7.12
C ALA A 39 -16.54 -6.26 7.20
N ARG A 40 -15.26 -6.40 6.88
CA ARG A 40 -14.31 -5.28 6.85
C ARG A 40 -14.20 -4.58 5.49
N GLY A 41 -14.87 -5.09 4.44
CA GLY A 41 -14.91 -4.45 3.12
C GLY A 41 -13.68 -4.73 2.24
N TYR A 42 -12.98 -5.84 2.43
CA TYR A 42 -11.84 -6.23 1.59
C TYR A 42 -12.25 -6.87 0.26
N ILE A 43 -13.44 -7.46 0.18
CA ILE A 43 -13.81 -8.27 -0.99
C ILE A 43 -14.33 -7.39 -2.11
N HIS A 44 -13.65 -7.44 -3.27
CA HIS A 44 -14.12 -6.87 -4.52
C HIS A 44 -14.54 -7.96 -5.52
N GLN A 45 -13.65 -8.93 -5.79
CA GLN A 45 -13.92 -10.05 -6.68
C GLN A 45 -13.31 -11.32 -6.08
N ILE A 46 -14.01 -12.44 -6.23
CA ILE A 46 -13.54 -13.79 -5.84
C ILE A 46 -13.83 -14.75 -6.98
N THR A 47 -12.86 -15.63 -7.29
CA THR A 47 -13.13 -16.80 -8.13
C THR A 47 -13.68 -17.91 -7.26
N HIS A 48 -14.71 -18.63 -7.71
CA HIS A 48 -15.25 -19.83 -7.04
C HIS A 48 -15.44 -19.61 -5.53
N PRO A 49 -16.27 -18.62 -5.10
CA PRO A 49 -16.38 -18.23 -3.69
C PRO A 49 -16.81 -19.37 -2.76
N GLU A 50 -17.67 -20.27 -3.23
CA GLU A 50 -18.18 -21.39 -2.44
C GLU A 50 -17.10 -22.44 -2.17
N GLU A 51 -16.28 -22.75 -3.17
CA GLU A 51 -15.17 -23.70 -3.04
C GLU A 51 -14.03 -23.12 -2.19
N LEU A 52 -13.72 -21.83 -2.34
CA LEU A 52 -12.74 -21.15 -1.50
C LEU A 52 -13.21 -21.13 -0.04
N ASP A 53 -14.48 -20.82 0.21
CA ASP A 53 -15.06 -20.82 1.56
C ASP A 53 -15.02 -22.20 2.20
N ALA A 54 -15.40 -23.24 1.43
CA ALA A 54 -15.31 -24.61 1.90
C ALA A 54 -13.87 -25.04 2.23
N ALA A 55 -12.91 -24.67 1.39
CA ALA A 55 -11.49 -24.95 1.62
C ALA A 55 -10.99 -24.26 2.90
N ALA A 56 -11.28 -22.96 3.06
CA ALA A 56 -10.89 -22.18 4.22
C ALA A 56 -11.59 -22.63 5.52
N ALA A 57 -12.83 -23.14 5.44
CA ALA A 57 -13.55 -23.68 6.59
C ALA A 57 -13.08 -25.08 7.01
N SER A 58 -12.48 -25.86 6.10
CA SER A 58 -12.07 -27.26 6.35
C SER A 58 -10.64 -27.41 6.84
N GLY A 59 -9.78 -26.40 6.68
CA GLY A 59 -8.38 -26.49 7.09
C GLY A 59 -7.56 -25.26 6.78
N VAL A 60 -6.25 -25.38 6.99
CA VAL A 60 -5.31 -24.29 6.69
C VAL A 60 -5.16 -24.17 5.17
N ILE A 61 -5.51 -23.01 4.62
CA ILE A 61 -5.14 -22.65 3.25
C ILE A 61 -3.86 -21.81 3.25
N THR A 62 -3.11 -21.90 2.15
CA THR A 62 -1.94 -21.07 1.92
C THR A 62 -2.29 -20.04 0.84
N ALA A 63 -2.06 -18.76 1.15
CA ALA A 63 -2.31 -17.67 0.19
C ALA A 63 -1.13 -16.71 0.10
N TYR A 64 -1.00 -16.02 -1.05
CA TYR A 64 0.07 -15.06 -1.25
C TYR A 64 -0.41 -13.72 -1.81
N VAL A 65 0.40 -12.70 -1.58
CA VAL A 65 0.39 -11.42 -2.29
C VAL A 65 1.81 -11.14 -2.77
N GLY A 66 1.93 -10.66 -4.00
CA GLY A 66 3.19 -10.23 -4.60
C GLY A 66 3.46 -8.74 -4.40
N PHE A 67 4.72 -8.40 -4.15
CA PHE A 67 5.20 -7.02 -3.96
C PHE A 67 6.50 -6.81 -4.73
N ASP A 68 6.46 -5.99 -5.77
CA ASP A 68 7.67 -5.57 -6.49
C ASP A 68 8.55 -4.65 -5.63
N ALA A 69 9.86 -4.90 -5.65
CA ALA A 69 10.86 -4.19 -4.86
C ALA A 69 11.31 -2.88 -5.54
N THR A 70 10.37 -2.03 -5.92
CA THR A 70 10.63 -0.81 -6.71
C THR A 70 11.07 0.40 -5.89
N ALA A 71 11.06 0.32 -4.56
CA ALA A 71 11.49 1.37 -3.63
C ALA A 71 11.99 0.75 -2.32
N SER A 72 12.72 1.54 -1.53
CA SER A 72 13.26 1.11 -0.22
C SER A 72 12.21 0.96 0.87
N SER A 73 10.96 1.32 0.64
CA SER A 73 9.83 1.10 1.57
C SER A 73 8.56 0.80 0.78
N LEU A 74 7.62 0.14 1.44
CA LEU A 74 6.22 0.10 1.00
C LEU A 74 5.50 1.34 1.50
N HIS A 75 4.43 1.72 0.83
CA HIS A 75 3.60 2.87 1.20
C HIS A 75 2.19 2.42 1.61
N VAL A 76 1.40 3.34 2.18
CA VAL A 76 0.04 3.07 2.66
C VAL A 76 -0.86 2.44 1.57
N GLY A 77 -0.61 2.74 0.28
CA GLY A 77 -1.33 2.08 -0.82
C GLY A 77 -1.10 0.56 -0.90
N ASN A 78 0.03 0.05 -0.38
CA ASN A 78 0.31 -1.39 -0.27
C ASN A 78 -0.25 -1.99 1.02
N LEU A 79 -0.60 -1.14 2.01
CA LEU A 79 -0.98 -1.60 3.34
C LEU A 79 -2.24 -2.47 3.31
N ILE A 80 -3.19 -2.20 2.41
CA ILE A 80 -4.41 -3.02 2.28
C ILE A 80 -4.06 -4.49 1.96
N SER A 81 -3.08 -4.72 1.08
CA SER A 81 -2.59 -6.06 0.72
C SER A 81 -1.87 -6.74 1.88
N ILE A 82 -1.08 -5.97 2.65
CA ILE A 82 -0.44 -6.48 3.88
C ILE A 82 -1.51 -6.87 4.92
N MET A 83 -2.52 -6.03 5.08
CA MET A 83 -3.63 -6.30 6.00
C MET A 83 -4.47 -7.51 5.58
N MET A 84 -4.64 -7.80 4.28
CA MET A 84 -5.26 -9.06 3.84
C MET A 84 -4.46 -10.28 4.32
N LEU A 85 -3.13 -10.27 4.16
CA LEU A 85 -2.27 -11.34 4.66
C LEU A 85 -2.36 -11.45 6.18
N ARG A 86 -2.45 -10.32 6.89
CA ARG A 86 -2.67 -10.31 8.35
C ARG A 86 -4.01 -10.94 8.73
N ARG A 87 -5.11 -10.60 8.03
CA ARG A 87 -6.43 -11.23 8.28
C ARG A 87 -6.40 -12.72 7.99
N LEU A 88 -5.70 -13.13 6.94
CA LEU A 88 -5.48 -14.55 6.63
C LEU A 88 -4.78 -15.26 7.78
N GLN A 89 -3.69 -14.69 8.30
CA GLN A 89 -2.92 -15.27 9.41
C GLN A 89 -3.74 -15.32 10.71
N GLN A 90 -4.46 -14.24 11.03
CA GLN A 90 -5.33 -14.17 12.22
C GLN A 90 -6.46 -15.20 12.17
N ALA A 91 -6.95 -15.57 10.99
CA ALA A 91 -7.95 -16.61 10.79
C ALA A 91 -7.34 -18.04 10.79
N GLY A 92 -6.06 -18.19 11.12
CA GLY A 92 -5.40 -19.49 11.25
C GLY A 92 -4.92 -20.09 9.94
N HIS A 93 -4.64 -19.26 8.93
CA HIS A 93 -4.14 -19.68 7.62
C HIS A 93 -2.70 -19.22 7.39
N LYS A 94 -2.05 -19.74 6.33
CA LYS A 94 -0.62 -19.52 6.06
C LYS A 94 -0.40 -18.41 5.01
N PRO A 95 0.14 -17.23 5.38
CA PRO A 95 0.48 -16.20 4.42
C PRO A 95 1.86 -16.43 3.79
N ILE A 96 1.96 -16.14 2.50
CA ILE A 96 3.22 -16.00 1.77
C ILE A 96 3.34 -14.54 1.31
N VAL A 97 4.45 -13.91 1.66
CA VAL A 97 4.88 -12.64 1.10
C VAL A 97 5.80 -12.97 -0.07
N LEU A 98 5.35 -12.76 -1.30
CA LEU A 98 6.19 -12.91 -2.48
C LEU A 98 6.85 -11.57 -2.80
N VAL A 99 8.17 -11.51 -2.74
CA VAL A 99 8.92 -10.34 -3.22
C VAL A 99 9.33 -10.55 -4.67
N GLY A 100 9.16 -9.51 -5.47
CA GLY A 100 9.38 -9.57 -6.90
C GLY A 100 10.83 -9.28 -7.29
N GLY A 101 11.81 -10.04 -6.83
CA GLY A 101 13.20 -9.87 -7.27
C GLY A 101 13.35 -10.03 -8.79
N GLY A 102 12.70 -11.05 -9.36
CA GLY A 102 12.66 -11.29 -10.81
C GLY A 102 11.73 -10.34 -11.55
N THR A 103 10.48 -10.17 -11.07
CA THR A 103 9.47 -9.33 -11.74
C THR A 103 9.79 -7.84 -11.67
N THR A 104 10.50 -7.36 -10.66
CA THR A 104 10.97 -5.96 -10.57
C THR A 104 11.90 -5.58 -11.72
N LYS A 105 12.65 -6.55 -12.27
CA LYS A 105 13.53 -6.36 -13.46
C LYS A 105 12.71 -6.05 -14.73
N VAL A 106 11.43 -6.40 -14.75
CA VAL A 106 10.51 -6.22 -15.87
C VAL A 106 9.58 -5.01 -15.65
N GLY A 107 8.91 -4.98 -14.53
CA GLY A 107 7.96 -3.92 -14.13
C GLY A 107 6.52 -4.21 -14.53
N ASP A 108 5.62 -4.21 -13.53
CA ASP A 108 4.19 -4.39 -13.72
C ASP A 108 3.57 -3.18 -14.43
N PRO A 109 2.91 -3.36 -15.59
CA PRO A 109 2.20 -2.30 -16.30
C PRO A 109 0.86 -1.91 -15.66
N SER A 110 0.33 -2.71 -14.74
CA SER A 110 -0.99 -2.51 -14.12
C SER A 110 -1.11 -1.16 -13.41
N GLY A 111 -2.16 -0.40 -13.76
CA GLY A 111 -2.46 0.90 -13.15
C GLY A 111 -1.43 2.01 -13.37
N LYS A 112 -0.59 1.91 -14.42
CA LYS A 112 0.46 2.87 -14.77
C LYS A 112 0.40 3.28 -16.22
N ASP A 113 0.74 4.53 -16.46
CA ASP A 113 0.75 5.15 -17.79
C ASP A 113 2.16 5.24 -18.41
N GLU A 114 3.23 5.01 -17.62
CA GLU A 114 4.63 5.12 -18.04
C GLU A 114 5.42 3.86 -17.68
N SER A 115 6.42 3.53 -18.51
CA SER A 115 7.39 2.46 -18.24
C SER A 115 8.25 2.80 -17.03
N ARG A 116 8.56 1.79 -16.22
CA ARG A 116 9.40 1.96 -15.01
C ARG A 116 10.87 2.14 -15.37
N LYS A 117 11.58 2.90 -14.54
CA LYS A 117 13.06 2.92 -14.58
C LYS A 117 13.57 1.54 -14.19
N MET A 118 14.49 1.00 -15.00
CA MET A 118 15.18 -0.24 -14.67
C MET A 118 16.10 -0.02 -13.47
N LEU A 119 15.98 -0.88 -12.47
CA LEU A 119 16.83 -0.90 -11.28
C LEU A 119 18.00 -1.87 -11.49
N THR A 120 19.12 -1.63 -10.80
CA THR A 120 20.23 -2.59 -10.74
C THR A 120 19.88 -3.74 -9.79
N GLU A 121 20.58 -4.87 -9.94
CA GLU A 121 20.40 -6.04 -9.08
C GLU A 121 20.63 -5.67 -7.60
N GLU A 122 21.72 -4.95 -7.31
CA GLU A 122 22.06 -4.49 -5.96
C GLU A 122 20.96 -3.58 -5.38
N GLY A 123 20.38 -2.72 -6.22
CA GLY A 123 19.26 -1.85 -5.83
C GLY A 123 18.01 -2.63 -5.48
N ILE A 124 17.71 -3.68 -6.27
CA ILE A 124 16.56 -4.58 -6.00
C ILE A 124 16.77 -5.32 -4.67
N GLN A 125 17.95 -5.90 -4.45
CA GLN A 125 18.27 -6.65 -3.22
C GLN A 125 18.24 -5.74 -1.98
N ALA A 126 18.75 -4.52 -2.08
CA ALA A 126 18.68 -3.53 -1.01
C ALA A 126 17.21 -3.15 -0.69
N ASN A 127 16.38 -2.98 -1.71
CA ASN A 127 14.95 -2.72 -1.53
C ASN A 127 14.24 -3.91 -0.87
N ILE A 128 14.50 -5.16 -1.29
CA ILE A 128 13.93 -6.37 -0.68
C ILE A 128 14.27 -6.44 0.82
N ALA A 129 15.54 -6.25 1.17
CA ALA A 129 15.96 -6.24 2.57
C ALA A 129 15.24 -5.15 3.40
N SER A 130 14.99 -4.00 2.80
CA SER A 130 14.33 -2.89 3.49
C SER A 130 12.81 -3.11 3.63
N ILE A 131 12.12 -3.55 2.58
CA ILE A 131 10.66 -3.79 2.65
C ILE A 131 10.30 -4.97 3.56
N LYS A 132 11.20 -5.94 3.74
CA LYS A 132 11.02 -7.05 4.69
C LYS A 132 10.70 -6.54 6.09
N ARG A 133 11.40 -5.51 6.55
CA ARG A 133 11.18 -4.90 7.87
C ARG A 133 9.75 -4.35 8.06
N ALA A 134 9.11 -3.93 6.97
CA ALA A 134 7.71 -3.48 7.04
C ALA A 134 6.77 -4.66 7.31
N PHE A 135 6.96 -5.81 6.66
CA PHE A 135 6.10 -6.98 6.87
C PHE A 135 6.19 -7.55 8.28
N GLU A 136 7.38 -7.56 8.89
CA GLU A 136 7.62 -8.09 10.25
C GLU A 136 6.82 -7.37 11.33
N LYS A 137 6.29 -6.19 11.04
CA LYS A 137 5.40 -5.44 11.95
C LYS A 137 3.95 -5.89 11.89
N PHE A 138 3.54 -6.49 10.79
CA PHE A 138 2.14 -6.88 10.55
C PHE A 138 1.92 -8.39 10.59
N LEU A 139 2.97 -9.19 10.34
CA LEU A 139 2.91 -10.63 10.22
C LEU A 139 3.91 -11.30 11.16
N THR A 140 3.54 -12.45 11.70
CA THR A 140 4.44 -13.33 12.44
C THR A 140 5.10 -14.28 11.46
N PHE A 141 6.43 -14.17 11.31
CA PHE A 141 7.24 -15.06 10.47
C PHE A 141 7.82 -16.19 11.29
N GLY A 142 7.95 -17.39 10.69
CA GLY A 142 8.52 -18.57 11.33
C GLY A 142 8.26 -19.84 10.56
N ASP A 143 8.45 -20.98 11.25
CA ASP A 143 8.33 -22.33 10.68
C ASP A 143 7.00 -22.99 11.06
N GLY A 144 6.14 -22.34 11.83
CA GLY A 144 4.83 -22.87 12.22
C GLY A 144 3.88 -23.01 11.03
N PRO A 145 2.79 -23.77 11.21
CA PRO A 145 1.85 -24.08 10.13
C PRO A 145 1.12 -22.84 9.59
N THR A 146 1.01 -21.78 10.39
CA THR A 146 0.35 -20.51 10.04
C THR A 146 1.32 -19.31 10.03
N ASP A 147 2.60 -19.55 10.31
CA ASP A 147 3.60 -18.50 10.24
C ASP A 147 3.82 -18.06 8.80
N ALA A 148 4.00 -16.76 8.63
CA ALA A 148 4.30 -16.18 7.33
C ALA A 148 5.66 -16.63 6.82
N VAL A 149 5.80 -16.76 5.52
CA VAL A 149 7.08 -16.97 4.85
C VAL A 149 7.29 -15.90 3.79
N LEU A 150 8.54 -15.46 3.64
CA LEU A 150 8.94 -14.56 2.56
C LEU A 150 9.66 -15.39 1.50
N VAL A 151 9.28 -15.20 0.24
CA VAL A 151 9.82 -15.91 -0.92
C VAL A 151 10.16 -14.90 -2.00
N ASP A 152 11.30 -15.07 -2.68
CA ASP A 152 11.71 -14.23 -3.81
C ASP A 152 11.47 -14.99 -5.13
N ASN A 153 10.72 -14.40 -6.05
CA ASN A 153 10.46 -15.03 -7.35
C ASN A 153 11.67 -15.10 -8.27
N ASP A 154 12.75 -14.40 -7.96
CA ASP A 154 14.02 -14.56 -8.69
C ASP A 154 14.60 -15.98 -8.52
N GLU A 155 14.24 -16.71 -7.47
CA GLU A 155 14.68 -18.09 -7.23
C GLU A 155 14.30 -19.04 -8.37
N TRP A 156 13.22 -18.80 -9.09
CA TRP A 156 12.79 -19.60 -10.23
C TRP A 156 12.80 -18.84 -11.54
N LEU A 157 12.38 -17.57 -11.60
CA LEU A 157 12.28 -16.82 -12.85
C LEU A 157 13.62 -16.65 -13.55
N SER A 158 14.71 -16.40 -12.81
CA SER A 158 16.06 -16.26 -13.36
C SER A 158 16.62 -17.57 -13.94
N LYS A 159 16.08 -18.73 -13.55
CA LYS A 159 16.52 -20.06 -14.02
C LYS A 159 15.76 -20.53 -15.27
N LEU A 160 14.65 -19.88 -15.61
CA LEU A 160 13.83 -20.24 -16.76
C LEU A 160 14.48 -19.77 -18.07
N GLY A 161 14.91 -20.71 -18.91
CA GLY A 161 15.37 -20.39 -20.26
C GLY A 161 14.21 -19.86 -21.11
N TYR A 162 14.45 -18.82 -21.90
CA TYR A 162 13.41 -18.14 -22.69
C TYR A 162 12.58 -19.08 -23.58
N ILE A 163 13.25 -19.98 -24.33
CA ILE A 163 12.54 -20.92 -25.21
C ILE A 163 11.75 -21.94 -24.39
N GLN A 164 12.30 -22.42 -23.27
CA GLN A 164 11.61 -23.33 -22.37
C GLN A 164 10.34 -22.64 -21.79
N PHE A 165 10.46 -21.42 -21.29
CA PHE A 165 9.35 -20.63 -20.78
C PHE A 165 8.21 -20.47 -21.80
N LEU A 166 8.55 -20.11 -23.06
CA LEU A 166 7.56 -19.97 -24.13
C LEU A 166 6.86 -21.30 -24.47
N ARG A 167 7.57 -22.41 -24.45
CA ARG A 167 7.01 -23.73 -24.78
C ARG A 167 6.16 -24.30 -23.68
N GLU A 168 6.60 -24.18 -22.42
CA GLU A 168 5.94 -24.80 -21.27
C GLU A 168 4.77 -23.97 -20.79
N TYR A 169 4.94 -22.65 -20.73
CA TYR A 169 3.92 -21.74 -20.18
C TYR A 169 3.26 -20.87 -21.25
N GLY A 170 4.01 -20.30 -22.16
CA GLY A 170 3.49 -19.39 -23.19
C GLY A 170 2.41 -20.00 -24.08
N SER A 171 2.47 -21.33 -24.32
CA SER A 171 1.47 -22.07 -25.10
C SER A 171 0.07 -22.08 -24.45
N HIS A 172 -0.05 -21.77 -23.17
CA HIS A 172 -1.32 -21.70 -22.43
C HIS A 172 -1.99 -20.34 -22.50
N PHE A 173 -1.35 -19.32 -23.09
CA PHE A 173 -1.86 -17.97 -23.22
C PHE A 173 -2.12 -17.62 -24.69
N THR A 174 -3.23 -16.93 -24.94
CA THR A 174 -3.52 -16.41 -26.28
C THR A 174 -3.38 -14.89 -26.27
N VAL A 175 -2.72 -14.34 -27.28
CA VAL A 175 -2.55 -12.89 -27.42
C VAL A 175 -3.91 -12.18 -27.40
N ASN A 176 -4.93 -12.73 -28.08
CA ASN A 176 -6.28 -12.15 -28.07
C ASN A 176 -6.84 -11.95 -26.67
N ARG A 177 -6.68 -12.93 -25.76
CA ARG A 177 -7.11 -12.81 -24.36
C ARG A 177 -6.23 -11.83 -23.58
N MET A 178 -4.92 -11.87 -23.78
CA MET A 178 -3.99 -10.95 -23.12
C MET A 178 -4.31 -9.48 -23.43
N LEU A 179 -4.75 -9.18 -24.66
CA LEU A 179 -5.15 -7.84 -25.08
C LEU A 179 -6.45 -7.34 -24.43
N THR A 180 -7.26 -8.22 -23.83
CA THR A 180 -8.53 -7.83 -23.19
C THR A 180 -8.38 -7.39 -21.73
N PHE A 181 -7.24 -7.65 -21.11
CA PHE A 181 -7.00 -7.23 -19.71
C PHE A 181 -6.81 -5.72 -19.61
N ASP A 182 -7.38 -5.11 -18.58
CA ASP A 182 -7.38 -3.66 -18.39
C ASP A 182 -5.98 -3.05 -18.40
N SER A 183 -4.98 -3.76 -17.84
CA SER A 183 -3.56 -3.34 -17.85
C SER A 183 -2.99 -3.14 -19.25
N VAL A 184 -3.49 -3.88 -20.23
CA VAL A 184 -3.09 -3.79 -21.65
C VAL A 184 -4.05 -2.91 -22.43
N LYS A 185 -5.35 -3.22 -22.34
CA LYS A 185 -6.42 -2.58 -23.11
C LYS A 185 -6.41 -1.05 -22.94
N LEU A 186 -6.35 -0.56 -21.68
CA LEU A 186 -6.33 0.87 -21.40
C LEU A 186 -5.09 1.59 -21.97
N ARG A 187 -3.94 0.93 -21.98
CA ARG A 187 -2.71 1.45 -22.59
C ARG A 187 -2.86 1.58 -24.09
N LEU A 188 -3.40 0.56 -24.76
CA LEU A 188 -3.65 0.56 -26.21
C LEU A 188 -4.70 1.60 -26.61
N GLU A 189 -5.82 1.69 -25.87
CA GLU A 189 -6.88 2.68 -26.11
C GLU A 189 -6.40 4.13 -25.96
N ARG A 190 -5.42 4.36 -25.08
CA ARG A 190 -4.82 5.68 -24.84
C ARG A 190 -3.59 5.94 -25.73
N GLU A 191 -3.30 5.05 -26.68
CA GLU A 191 -2.11 5.12 -27.54
C GLU A 191 -0.78 5.25 -26.75
N GLN A 192 -0.75 4.71 -25.53
CA GLN A 192 0.44 4.74 -24.70
C GLN A 192 1.35 3.55 -25.01
N PRO A 193 2.68 3.73 -25.03
CA PRO A 193 3.60 2.65 -25.35
C PRO A 193 3.51 1.54 -24.30
N LEU A 194 3.40 0.30 -24.77
CA LEU A 194 3.49 -0.93 -24.00
C LEU A 194 4.61 -1.77 -24.58
N THR A 195 5.68 -1.95 -23.83
CA THR A 195 6.82 -2.74 -24.31
C THR A 195 6.50 -4.24 -24.30
N PHE A 196 7.18 -5.02 -25.16
CA PHE A 196 7.06 -6.46 -25.14
C PHE A 196 7.48 -7.05 -23.77
N LEU A 197 8.44 -6.43 -23.10
CA LEU A 197 8.86 -6.77 -21.75
C LEU A 197 7.69 -6.67 -20.77
N GLU A 198 7.04 -5.50 -20.67
CA GLU A 198 5.89 -5.27 -19.81
C GLU A 198 4.69 -6.17 -20.15
N PHE A 199 4.48 -6.44 -21.46
CA PHE A 199 3.41 -7.34 -21.91
C PHE A 199 3.56 -8.77 -21.40
N ASN A 200 4.80 -9.24 -21.19
CA ASN A 200 5.07 -10.55 -20.64
C ASN A 200 4.92 -10.64 -19.12
N TYR A 201 4.77 -9.53 -18.41
CA TYR A 201 4.66 -9.52 -16.95
C TYR A 201 3.56 -10.45 -16.43
N MET A 202 2.39 -10.45 -17.07
CA MET A 202 1.26 -11.29 -16.68
C MET A 202 1.57 -12.80 -16.75
N LEU A 203 2.45 -13.23 -17.66
CA LEU A 203 2.87 -14.62 -17.76
C LEU A 203 3.82 -14.98 -16.61
N MET A 204 4.71 -14.06 -16.25
CA MET A 204 5.65 -14.26 -15.14
C MET A 204 4.90 -14.37 -13.81
N GLN A 205 3.94 -13.49 -13.54
CA GLN A 205 3.11 -13.55 -12.35
C GLN A 205 2.23 -14.81 -12.30
N ALA A 206 1.73 -15.28 -13.45
CA ALA A 206 1.01 -16.55 -13.51
C ALA A 206 1.92 -17.75 -13.17
N THR A 207 3.19 -17.70 -13.63
CA THR A 207 4.20 -18.69 -13.29
C THR A 207 4.56 -18.68 -11.81
N ASP A 208 4.63 -17.51 -11.19
CA ASP A 208 4.83 -17.38 -9.74
C ASP A 208 3.75 -18.14 -8.97
N PHE A 209 2.48 -17.99 -9.36
CA PHE A 209 1.40 -18.70 -8.69
C PHE A 209 1.50 -20.22 -8.88
N LEU A 210 1.84 -20.67 -10.09
CA LEU A 210 2.04 -22.09 -10.38
C LEU A 210 3.19 -22.68 -9.54
N GLU A 211 4.34 -21.99 -9.46
CA GLU A 211 5.48 -22.44 -8.67
C GLU A 211 5.16 -22.44 -7.17
N LEU A 212 4.51 -21.41 -6.65
CA LEU A 212 4.06 -21.39 -5.25
C LEU A 212 3.05 -22.49 -4.96
N ASN A 213 2.15 -22.82 -5.89
CA ASN A 213 1.22 -23.94 -5.75
C ASN A 213 1.97 -25.27 -5.64
N ARG A 214 2.98 -25.49 -6.50
CA ARG A 214 3.79 -26.71 -6.54
C ARG A 214 4.66 -26.89 -5.31
N VAL A 215 5.39 -25.83 -4.89
CA VAL A 215 6.44 -25.96 -3.86
C VAL A 215 5.95 -25.60 -2.44
N LYS A 216 4.86 -24.84 -2.32
CA LYS A 216 4.33 -24.37 -1.03
C LYS A 216 2.87 -24.74 -0.80
N GLY A 217 2.21 -25.44 -1.74
CA GLY A 217 0.79 -25.73 -1.65
C GLY A 217 -0.11 -24.48 -1.63
N CYS A 218 0.37 -23.36 -2.22
CA CYS A 218 -0.39 -22.12 -2.27
C CYS A 218 -1.60 -22.27 -3.20
N THR A 219 -2.80 -22.04 -2.66
CA THR A 219 -4.06 -22.22 -3.41
C THR A 219 -4.81 -20.92 -3.67
N LEU A 220 -4.41 -19.80 -3.04
CA LEU A 220 -5.07 -18.51 -3.19
C LEU A 220 -4.06 -17.40 -3.53
N GLN A 221 -4.31 -16.67 -4.62
CA GLN A 221 -3.63 -15.41 -4.89
C GLN A 221 -4.54 -14.24 -4.54
N MET A 222 -3.99 -13.25 -3.82
CA MET A 222 -4.70 -12.04 -3.43
C MET A 222 -4.02 -10.80 -3.98
N GLY A 223 -4.78 -9.71 -4.20
CA GLY A 223 -4.24 -8.44 -4.71
C GLY A 223 -5.27 -7.33 -4.77
N GLY A 224 -4.91 -6.18 -5.34
CA GLY A 224 -5.84 -5.11 -5.69
C GLY A 224 -6.65 -5.48 -6.94
N SER A 225 -7.76 -4.78 -7.19
CA SER A 225 -8.62 -5.03 -8.36
C SER A 225 -7.91 -4.81 -9.71
N ASP A 226 -6.86 -3.98 -9.74
CA ASP A 226 -5.98 -3.81 -10.87
C ASP A 226 -5.16 -5.06 -11.23
N GLN A 227 -5.04 -6.01 -10.29
CA GLN A 227 -4.35 -7.29 -10.46
C GLN A 227 -5.26 -8.43 -10.95
N TRP A 228 -6.57 -8.19 -11.13
CA TRP A 228 -7.54 -9.25 -11.44
C TRP A 228 -7.15 -10.08 -12.67
N GLY A 229 -6.74 -9.43 -13.76
CA GLY A 229 -6.30 -10.12 -14.98
C GLY A 229 -5.08 -11.02 -14.75
N ASN A 230 -4.08 -10.52 -14.01
CA ASN A 230 -2.88 -11.29 -13.68
C ASN A 230 -3.22 -12.49 -12.79
N ILE A 231 -4.10 -12.30 -11.78
CA ILE A 231 -4.55 -13.36 -10.87
C ILE A 231 -5.28 -14.46 -11.65
N LEU A 232 -6.21 -14.09 -12.53
CA LEU A 232 -6.94 -15.06 -13.37
C LEU A 232 -6.01 -15.87 -14.27
N ASN A 233 -4.95 -15.27 -14.80
CA ASN A 233 -3.95 -15.98 -15.58
C ASN A 233 -3.25 -17.07 -14.75
N GLY A 234 -2.93 -16.80 -13.48
CA GLY A 234 -2.34 -17.78 -12.58
C GLY A 234 -3.28 -18.93 -12.24
N VAL A 235 -4.55 -18.61 -11.90
CA VAL A 235 -5.60 -19.62 -11.65
C VAL A 235 -5.77 -20.54 -12.87
N GLU A 236 -5.86 -19.96 -14.08
CA GLU A 236 -6.01 -20.72 -15.30
C GLU A 236 -4.76 -21.56 -15.65
N LEU A 237 -3.57 -21.03 -15.40
CA LEU A 237 -2.33 -21.77 -15.66
C LEU A 237 -2.24 -23.02 -14.79
N ILE A 238 -2.51 -22.91 -13.49
CA ILE A 238 -2.54 -24.05 -12.56
C ILE A 238 -3.57 -25.08 -13.00
N ARG A 239 -4.78 -24.65 -13.37
CA ARG A 239 -5.83 -25.54 -13.85
C ARG A 239 -5.42 -26.31 -15.11
N ARG A 240 -4.75 -25.65 -16.06
CA ARG A 240 -4.37 -26.25 -17.35
C ARG A 240 -3.16 -27.17 -17.25
N VAL A 241 -2.17 -26.79 -16.44
CA VAL A 241 -0.90 -27.52 -16.35
C VAL A 241 -0.99 -28.65 -15.33
N ASP A 242 -1.46 -28.34 -14.13
CA ASP A 242 -1.45 -29.27 -12.99
C ASP A 242 -2.84 -29.84 -12.64
N GLN A 243 -3.90 -29.37 -13.28
CA GLN A 243 -5.32 -29.78 -13.04
C GLN A 243 -5.73 -29.67 -11.57
N LYS A 244 -5.15 -28.69 -10.84
CA LYS A 244 -5.44 -28.42 -9.43
C LYS A 244 -6.37 -27.23 -9.28
N PRO A 245 -7.16 -27.17 -8.18
CA PRO A 245 -7.92 -25.98 -7.84
C PRO A 245 -6.98 -24.87 -7.39
N ALA A 246 -7.28 -23.66 -7.84
CA ALA A 246 -6.64 -22.41 -7.37
C ALA A 246 -7.67 -21.27 -7.40
N PHE A 247 -7.48 -20.31 -6.53
CA PHE A 247 -8.44 -19.23 -6.28
C PHE A 247 -7.78 -17.86 -6.41
N GLY A 248 -8.59 -16.87 -6.74
CA GLY A 248 -8.20 -15.48 -6.77
C GLY A 248 -9.16 -14.62 -5.94
N LEU A 249 -8.62 -13.63 -5.23
CA LEU A 249 -9.39 -12.64 -4.47
C LEU A 249 -8.78 -11.26 -4.65
N THR A 250 -9.62 -10.25 -4.92
CA THR A 250 -9.14 -8.87 -5.01
C THR A 250 -9.87 -7.94 -4.05
N THR A 251 -9.15 -6.88 -3.63
CA THR A 251 -9.73 -5.75 -2.90
C THR A 251 -10.12 -4.63 -3.87
N PRO A 252 -11.07 -3.74 -3.48
CA PRO A 252 -11.29 -2.51 -4.21
C PRO A 252 -10.03 -1.67 -4.29
N LEU A 253 -9.88 -0.88 -5.37
CA LEU A 253 -8.85 0.15 -5.40
C LEU A 253 -9.11 1.18 -4.29
N LEU A 254 -8.04 1.49 -3.56
CA LEU A 254 -8.13 2.38 -2.42
C LEU A 254 -8.03 3.84 -2.88
N THR A 255 -9.17 4.51 -2.88
CA THR A 255 -9.28 5.96 -3.11
C THR A 255 -9.83 6.65 -1.87
N THR A 256 -9.52 7.92 -1.68
CA THR A 256 -10.21 8.77 -0.69
C THR A 256 -11.62 9.09 -1.15
N ALA A 257 -12.47 9.61 -0.27
CA ALA A 257 -13.82 10.07 -0.61
C ALA A 257 -13.81 11.16 -1.71
N SER A 258 -12.76 11.98 -1.78
CA SER A 258 -12.55 12.96 -2.86
C SER A 258 -12.04 12.34 -4.18
N GLY A 259 -11.83 11.01 -4.25
CA GLY A 259 -11.41 10.30 -5.45
C GLY A 259 -9.90 10.25 -5.69
N ALA A 260 -9.08 10.82 -4.79
CA ALA A 260 -7.63 10.74 -4.89
C ALA A 260 -7.13 9.32 -4.56
N LYS A 261 -6.06 8.86 -5.23
CA LYS A 261 -5.40 7.59 -4.87
C LYS A 261 -4.81 7.70 -3.48
N MET A 262 -5.17 6.76 -2.59
CA MET A 262 -4.64 6.73 -1.23
C MET A 262 -3.13 6.45 -1.21
N GLY A 263 -2.44 7.05 -0.23
CA GLY A 263 -1.00 6.86 -0.02
C GLY A 263 -0.11 7.76 -0.87
N LYS A 264 -0.69 8.67 -1.66
CA LYS A 264 0.02 9.76 -2.33
C LYS A 264 -0.51 11.09 -1.85
N THR A 265 0.36 11.94 -1.36
CA THR A 265 0.08 13.33 -0.98
C THR A 265 0.82 14.28 -1.91
N ALA A 266 0.56 15.58 -1.80
CA ALA A 266 1.35 16.59 -2.52
C ALA A 266 2.86 16.52 -2.17
N ALA A 267 3.19 15.99 -1.00
CA ALA A 267 4.58 15.79 -0.53
C ALA A 267 5.17 14.43 -0.95
N GLY A 268 4.42 13.58 -1.67
CA GLY A 268 4.88 12.26 -2.10
C GLY A 268 4.13 11.09 -1.48
N ALA A 269 4.75 9.90 -1.50
CA ALA A 269 4.15 8.69 -0.93
C ALA A 269 4.24 8.68 0.60
N VAL A 270 3.22 8.11 1.25
CA VAL A 270 3.18 7.89 2.70
C VAL A 270 3.79 6.53 2.99
N TRP A 271 5.04 6.53 3.44
CA TRP A 271 5.87 5.35 3.61
C TRP A 271 5.64 4.64 4.95
N LEU A 272 5.88 3.32 5.00
CA LEU A 272 5.70 2.49 6.18
C LEU A 272 6.96 2.41 7.06
N ASN A 273 8.16 2.67 6.50
CA ASN A 273 9.40 2.60 7.25
C ASN A 273 9.73 3.96 7.90
N ALA A 274 10.09 3.93 9.18
CA ALA A 274 10.37 5.12 9.98
C ALA A 274 11.61 5.92 9.52
N ASP A 275 12.55 5.25 8.84
CA ASP A 275 13.74 5.88 8.24
C ASP A 275 13.43 6.66 6.94
N VAL A 276 12.22 6.51 6.39
CA VAL A 276 11.76 7.22 5.19
C VAL A 276 10.65 8.23 5.49
N LEU A 277 9.80 7.95 6.48
CA LEU A 277 8.74 8.84 6.95
C LEU A 277 8.62 8.71 8.46
N SER A 278 8.70 9.83 9.18
CA SER A 278 8.64 9.81 10.64
C SER A 278 7.31 9.23 11.15
N PRO A 279 7.30 8.55 12.33
CA PRO A 279 6.06 8.08 12.96
C PRO A 279 5.06 9.23 13.21
N TYR A 280 5.55 10.44 13.48
CA TYR A 280 4.70 11.62 13.62
C TYR A 280 3.97 11.99 12.31
N ASP A 281 4.69 12.04 11.18
CA ASP A 281 4.08 12.36 9.88
C ASP A 281 3.13 11.25 9.43
N TYR A 282 3.48 9.99 9.72
CA TYR A 282 2.60 8.84 9.48
C TYR A 282 1.31 8.94 10.29
N TRP A 283 1.39 9.28 11.59
CA TRP A 283 0.26 9.52 12.47
C TRP A 283 -0.59 10.68 11.96
N GLN A 284 0.04 11.79 11.55
CA GLN A 284 -0.65 12.97 11.00
C GLN A 284 -1.41 12.65 9.71
N PHE A 285 -0.88 11.78 8.86
CA PHE A 285 -1.59 11.33 7.66
C PHE A 285 -2.95 10.71 8.02
N TRP A 286 -2.97 9.79 8.98
CA TRP A 286 -4.21 9.15 9.42
C TRP A 286 -5.13 10.09 10.18
N ARG A 287 -4.59 10.95 11.03
CA ARG A 287 -5.34 11.99 11.76
C ARG A 287 -6.05 12.96 10.81
N ASN A 288 -5.52 13.17 9.62
CA ASN A 288 -6.02 14.05 8.58
C ASN A 288 -6.95 13.37 7.57
N THR A 289 -7.38 12.15 7.82
CA THR A 289 -8.37 11.43 7.01
C THR A 289 -9.65 12.25 6.86
N GLU A 290 -10.25 12.23 5.66
CA GLU A 290 -11.57 12.84 5.42
C GLU A 290 -12.64 12.16 6.27
N ASP A 291 -13.62 12.91 6.77
CA ASP A 291 -14.64 12.39 7.68
C ASP A 291 -15.37 11.16 7.12
N ALA A 292 -15.69 11.20 5.83
CA ALA A 292 -16.36 10.10 5.13
C ALA A 292 -15.54 8.81 4.99
N ASP A 293 -14.22 8.89 5.17
CA ASP A 293 -13.32 7.74 5.04
C ASP A 293 -13.00 7.07 6.38
N VAL A 294 -13.27 7.74 7.51
CA VAL A 294 -12.80 7.30 8.85
C VAL A 294 -13.27 5.87 9.15
N GLY A 295 -14.56 5.61 9.04
CA GLY A 295 -15.12 4.29 9.33
C GLY A 295 -14.54 3.19 8.43
N ARG A 296 -14.47 3.45 7.12
CA ARG A 296 -13.88 2.53 6.17
C ARG A 296 -12.41 2.22 6.51
N PHE A 297 -11.63 3.24 6.87
CA PHE A 297 -10.21 3.05 7.19
C PHE A 297 -10.01 2.37 8.55
N LEU A 298 -10.87 2.60 9.52
CA LEU A 298 -10.88 1.82 10.76
C LEU A 298 -11.08 0.33 10.48
N LYS A 299 -12.02 -0.04 9.59
CA LYS A 299 -12.24 -1.45 9.19
C LYS A 299 -11.03 -2.05 8.48
N LEU A 300 -10.42 -1.31 7.55
CA LEU A 300 -9.35 -1.83 6.71
C LEU A 300 -7.98 -1.85 7.41
N PHE A 301 -7.67 -0.87 8.25
CA PHE A 301 -6.31 -0.61 8.72
C PHE A 301 -6.11 -0.72 10.22
N THR A 302 -7.10 -1.23 10.97
CA THR A 302 -6.95 -1.48 12.40
C THR A 302 -7.40 -2.88 12.78
N ASP A 303 -6.94 -3.36 13.95
CA ASP A 303 -7.41 -4.62 14.53
C ASP A 303 -8.59 -4.43 15.48
N LEU A 304 -9.17 -3.24 15.54
CA LEU A 304 -10.30 -2.96 16.42
C LEU A 304 -11.49 -3.91 16.10
N PRO A 305 -12.20 -4.37 17.13
CA PRO A 305 -13.46 -5.10 16.95
C PRO A 305 -14.49 -4.29 16.16
N LEU A 306 -15.32 -4.98 15.37
CA LEU A 306 -16.30 -4.29 14.50
C LEU A 306 -17.38 -3.52 15.26
N ASP A 307 -17.76 -4.00 16.45
CA ASP A 307 -18.67 -3.28 17.37
C ASP A 307 -18.05 -1.96 17.83
N LYS A 308 -16.77 -1.96 18.20
CA LYS A 308 -16.04 -0.72 18.54
C LYS A 308 -15.93 0.23 17.35
N ILE A 309 -15.71 -0.30 16.15
CA ILE A 309 -15.68 0.52 14.94
C ILE A 309 -17.08 1.15 14.69
N ALA A 310 -18.16 0.38 14.89
CA ALA A 310 -19.53 0.89 14.75
C ALA A 310 -19.83 2.05 15.71
N GLU A 311 -19.35 1.98 16.97
CA GLU A 311 -19.44 3.10 17.91
C GLU A 311 -18.73 4.34 17.41
N LEU A 312 -17.52 4.18 16.83
CA LEU A 312 -16.73 5.28 16.29
C LEU A 312 -17.33 5.87 14.99
N GLU A 313 -17.94 5.03 14.15
CA GLU A 313 -18.68 5.46 12.95
C GLU A 313 -19.93 6.27 13.27
N ALA A 314 -20.53 6.06 14.44
CA ALA A 314 -21.71 6.80 14.89
C ALA A 314 -21.39 8.22 15.40
N LEU A 315 -20.12 8.60 15.54
CA LEU A 315 -19.72 9.94 15.98
C LEU A 315 -19.91 10.95 14.86
N GLU A 316 -20.54 12.09 15.17
CA GLU A 316 -20.85 13.16 14.22
C GLU A 316 -20.22 14.50 14.62
N GLY A 317 -20.13 15.40 13.65
CA GLY A 317 -19.62 16.75 13.86
C GLY A 317 -18.21 16.78 14.45
N ALA A 318 -17.99 17.53 15.52
CA ALA A 318 -16.68 17.65 16.16
C ALA A 318 -16.18 16.33 16.80
N GLN A 319 -17.09 15.43 17.16
CA GLN A 319 -16.74 14.14 17.79
C GLN A 319 -16.03 13.18 16.85
N ILE A 320 -16.20 13.32 15.53
CA ILE A 320 -15.47 12.48 14.54
C ILE A 320 -13.96 12.63 14.68
N ASN A 321 -13.48 13.74 15.28
CA ASN A 321 -12.06 13.92 15.56
C ASN A 321 -11.50 12.88 16.54
N GLU A 322 -12.34 12.34 17.44
CA GLU A 322 -11.91 11.25 18.33
C GLU A 322 -11.73 9.94 17.53
N ALA A 323 -12.64 9.64 16.61
CA ALA A 323 -12.48 8.49 15.72
C ALA A 323 -11.22 8.60 14.85
N LYS A 324 -10.88 9.81 14.39
CA LYS A 324 -9.62 10.07 13.65
C LYS A 324 -8.37 9.89 14.51
N LYS A 325 -8.41 10.31 15.78
CA LYS A 325 -7.30 10.04 16.72
C LYS A 325 -7.11 8.54 16.93
N VAL A 326 -8.21 7.81 17.17
CA VAL A 326 -8.17 6.35 17.32
C VAL A 326 -7.61 5.69 16.07
N LEU A 327 -8.03 6.10 14.86
CA LEU A 327 -7.48 5.58 13.61
C LEU A 327 -5.97 5.83 13.50
N ALA A 328 -5.52 7.05 13.82
CA ALA A 328 -4.12 7.42 13.76
C ALA A 328 -3.27 6.65 14.79
N ASP A 329 -3.77 6.51 16.02
CA ASP A 329 -3.11 5.75 17.08
C ASP A 329 -2.96 4.28 16.68
N GLU A 330 -4.05 3.63 16.27
CA GLU A 330 -4.04 2.21 15.92
C GLU A 330 -3.16 1.93 14.69
N ALA A 331 -3.28 2.71 13.62
CA ALA A 331 -2.47 2.53 12.42
C ALA A 331 -0.98 2.76 12.71
N THR A 332 -0.64 3.75 13.53
CA THR A 332 0.75 4.05 13.90
C THR A 332 1.28 2.99 14.87
N ARG A 333 0.49 2.53 15.83
CA ARG A 333 0.85 1.44 16.73
C ARG A 333 1.23 0.17 15.96
N MET A 334 0.45 -0.17 14.93
CA MET A 334 0.72 -1.35 14.10
C MET A 334 2.00 -1.20 13.27
N ALA A 335 2.28 -0.02 12.74
CA ALA A 335 3.43 0.22 11.86
C ALA A 335 4.72 0.57 12.61
N HIS A 336 4.64 1.21 13.79
CA HIS A 336 5.79 1.79 14.48
C HIS A 336 5.89 1.40 15.97
N GLY A 337 4.88 0.69 16.50
CA GLY A 337 4.81 0.28 17.90
C GLY A 337 4.09 1.30 18.79
N GLU A 338 3.75 0.84 20.01
CA GLU A 338 2.94 1.58 21.00
C GLU A 338 3.62 2.88 21.43
N GLU A 339 4.94 2.82 21.68
CA GLU A 339 5.68 3.98 22.16
C GLU A 339 5.72 5.12 21.16
N GLU A 340 5.99 4.81 19.88
CA GLU A 340 6.05 5.82 18.82
C GLU A 340 4.67 6.39 18.49
N ALA A 341 3.61 5.57 18.56
CA ALA A 341 2.23 6.05 18.39
C ALA A 341 1.87 7.06 19.51
N ARG A 342 2.22 6.74 20.77
CA ARG A 342 1.98 7.62 21.90
C ARG A 342 2.77 8.93 21.78
N LYS A 343 4.07 8.87 21.43
CA LYS A 343 4.89 10.06 21.19
C LYS A 343 4.30 10.96 20.11
N ALA A 344 3.89 10.36 18.99
CA ALA A 344 3.30 11.11 17.88
C ALA A 344 2.00 11.81 18.27
N ARG A 345 1.12 11.12 19.01
CA ARG A 345 -0.11 11.71 19.56
C ARG A 345 0.18 12.85 20.53
N ASP A 346 1.05 12.60 21.53
CA ASP A 346 1.37 13.59 22.57
C ASP A 346 2.01 14.84 21.94
N ALA A 347 2.88 14.66 20.93
CA ALA A 347 3.44 15.77 20.16
C ALA A 347 2.38 16.57 19.40
N ALA A 348 1.44 15.86 18.76
CA ALA A 348 0.35 16.52 18.04
C ALA A 348 -0.59 17.28 18.98
N GLU A 349 -0.94 16.71 20.13
CA GLU A 349 -1.79 17.37 21.14
C GLU A 349 -1.11 18.64 21.67
N LYS A 350 0.16 18.55 22.05
CA LYS A 350 0.92 19.74 22.50
C LYS A 350 1.02 20.81 21.41
N ALA A 351 1.26 20.40 20.16
CA ALA A 351 1.43 21.33 19.05
C ALA A 351 0.15 22.02 18.63
N PHE A 352 -1.00 21.31 18.63
CA PHE A 352 -2.26 21.79 18.07
C PHE A 352 -3.29 22.21 19.11
N GLU A 353 -3.32 21.56 20.28
CA GLU A 353 -4.32 21.82 21.33
C GLU A 353 -3.77 22.75 22.40
N GLN A 354 -2.51 22.58 22.80
CA GLN A 354 -1.90 23.35 23.89
C GLN A 354 -0.95 24.46 23.41
N GLY A 355 -0.60 24.48 22.09
CA GLY A 355 0.34 25.47 21.54
C GLY A 355 1.79 25.31 22.01
N ALA A 356 2.09 24.23 22.77
CA ALA A 356 3.41 23.99 23.31
C ALA A 356 4.36 23.38 22.28
N LEU A 357 5.67 23.67 22.42
CA LEU A 357 6.73 23.03 21.66
C LEU A 357 6.96 21.60 22.19
N SER A 358 7.14 20.63 21.26
CA SER A 358 7.47 19.26 21.61
C SER A 358 8.76 18.81 20.92
N ALA A 359 9.63 18.12 21.66
CA ALA A 359 10.86 17.55 21.12
C ALA A 359 10.62 16.46 20.07
N ASP A 360 9.41 15.90 20.00
CA ASP A 360 9.02 14.84 19.06
C ASP A 360 8.45 15.37 17.72
N LEU A 361 8.38 16.70 17.54
CA LEU A 361 8.04 17.29 16.24
C LEU A 361 9.18 17.11 15.24
N PRO A 362 8.89 16.98 13.93
CA PRO A 362 9.91 17.00 12.90
C PRO A 362 10.86 18.18 13.08
N THR A 363 12.15 17.92 13.05
CA THR A 363 13.19 18.93 13.27
C THR A 363 13.98 19.12 11.98
N PHE A 364 14.17 20.38 11.60
CA PHE A 364 15.05 20.82 10.51
C PHE A 364 16.25 21.54 11.11
N GLU A 365 17.43 20.93 10.97
CA GLU A 365 18.68 21.50 11.48
C GLU A 365 19.24 22.56 10.53
N VAL A 366 19.67 23.69 11.07
CA VAL A 366 20.33 24.76 10.33
C VAL A 366 21.62 25.14 11.05
N PRO A 367 22.73 25.50 10.33
CA PRO A 367 23.91 26.03 10.97
C PRO A 367 23.57 27.28 11.79
N ALA A 368 24.07 27.37 13.03
CA ALA A 368 23.82 28.52 13.90
C ALA A 368 24.26 29.86 13.25
N ALA A 369 25.37 29.82 12.51
CA ALA A 369 25.87 30.97 11.76
C ALA A 369 24.90 31.48 10.68
N ASP A 370 24.18 30.57 10.00
CA ASP A 370 23.19 30.93 8.97
C ASP A 370 21.96 31.57 9.62
N LEU A 371 21.54 31.07 10.79
CA LEU A 371 20.44 31.67 11.54
C LEU A 371 20.81 33.05 12.12
N GLU A 372 22.05 33.23 12.53
CA GLU A 372 22.57 34.55 12.95
C GLU A 372 22.63 35.54 11.80
N ALA A 373 23.07 35.08 10.61
CA ALA A 373 23.10 35.90 9.40
C ALA A 373 21.70 36.23 8.89
N GLY A 374 20.71 35.42 9.23
CA GLY A 374 19.31 35.57 8.87
C GLY A 374 18.91 34.79 7.63
N ILE A 375 17.83 34.02 7.75
CA ILE A 375 17.26 33.19 6.68
C ILE A 375 15.92 33.75 6.25
N VAL A 376 15.73 33.97 4.93
CA VAL A 376 14.45 34.44 4.39
C VAL A 376 13.36 33.37 4.63
N LEU A 377 12.23 33.78 5.18
CA LEU A 377 11.13 32.89 5.57
C LEU A 377 10.67 31.94 4.45
N ALA A 378 10.48 32.47 3.22
CA ALA A 378 10.07 31.63 2.09
C ALA A 378 11.11 30.57 1.72
N ALA A 379 12.41 30.84 1.90
CA ALA A 379 13.45 29.86 1.70
C ALA A 379 13.39 28.79 2.80
N LEU A 380 13.32 29.23 4.05
CA LEU A 380 13.29 28.34 5.21
C LEU A 380 12.09 27.37 5.17
N PHE A 381 10.89 27.84 4.75
CA PHE A 381 9.73 26.98 4.56
C PHE A 381 9.89 25.95 3.44
N ALA A 382 10.57 26.32 2.37
CA ALA A 382 10.85 25.38 1.27
C ALA A 382 11.90 24.34 1.68
N ASP A 383 12.98 24.78 2.33
CA ASP A 383 14.10 23.95 2.74
C ASP A 383 13.70 22.98 3.87
N ALA A 384 12.81 23.42 4.77
CA ALA A 384 12.20 22.58 5.83
C ALA A 384 11.06 21.67 5.32
N GLY A 385 10.78 21.62 4.01
CA GLY A 385 9.76 20.73 3.43
C GLY A 385 8.30 21.13 3.72
N LEU A 386 8.08 22.32 4.28
CA LEU A 386 6.73 22.85 4.58
C LEU A 386 6.02 23.39 3.35
N ALA A 387 6.76 23.77 2.31
CA ALA A 387 6.28 24.18 1.01
C ALA A 387 7.13 23.53 -0.09
N GLY A 388 6.52 23.17 -1.22
CA GLY A 388 7.24 22.54 -2.34
C GLY A 388 8.17 23.50 -3.11
N SER A 389 8.08 24.81 -2.83
CA SER A 389 8.96 25.84 -3.40
C SER A 389 8.82 27.18 -2.66
N ARG A 390 9.83 28.07 -2.83
CA ARG A 390 9.76 29.46 -2.33
C ARG A 390 8.55 30.22 -2.88
N GLY A 391 8.12 29.92 -4.12
CA GLY A 391 6.92 30.52 -4.72
C GLY A 391 5.63 30.06 -4.06
N GLU A 392 5.54 28.80 -3.67
CA GLU A 392 4.42 28.27 -2.89
C GLU A 392 4.38 28.88 -1.49
N ALA A 393 5.51 28.96 -0.80
CA ALA A 393 5.60 29.61 0.50
C ALA A 393 5.09 31.07 0.45
N ARG A 394 5.43 31.85 -0.60
CA ARG A 394 4.90 33.20 -0.78
C ARG A 394 3.38 33.25 -0.92
N ARG A 395 2.80 32.33 -1.71
CA ARG A 395 1.33 32.25 -1.86
C ARG A 395 0.66 31.87 -0.55
N LEU A 396 1.23 30.94 0.21
CA LEU A 396 0.73 30.56 1.52
C LEU A 396 0.79 31.71 2.52
N ALA A 397 1.86 32.52 2.52
CA ALA A 397 1.98 33.71 3.36
C ALA A 397 0.87 34.72 3.06
N GLN A 398 0.63 35.05 1.78
CA GLN A 398 -0.42 35.97 1.32
C GLN A 398 -1.82 35.47 1.73
N GLY A 399 -2.03 34.16 1.78
CA GLY A 399 -3.26 33.54 2.25
C GLY A 399 -3.37 33.37 3.77
N GLY A 400 -2.42 33.89 4.56
CA GLY A 400 -2.39 33.75 6.02
C GLY A 400 -2.08 32.33 6.50
N GLY A 401 -1.54 31.48 5.62
CA GLY A 401 -1.28 30.07 5.91
C GLY A 401 0.08 29.79 6.57
N LEU A 402 0.99 30.77 6.67
CA LEU A 402 2.26 30.59 7.36
C LEU A 402 2.22 31.13 8.77
N LYS A 403 2.86 30.41 9.70
CA LYS A 403 3.04 30.85 11.09
C LYS A 403 4.48 30.65 11.51
N VAL A 404 4.97 31.59 12.28
CA VAL A 404 6.24 31.55 13.01
C VAL A 404 5.93 31.69 14.51
N ASN A 405 6.35 30.73 15.32
CA ASN A 405 6.04 30.68 16.75
C ASN A 405 4.55 30.95 17.03
N ASP A 406 3.66 30.23 16.33
CA ASP A 406 2.19 30.28 16.39
C ASP A 406 1.56 31.60 15.92
N LYS A 407 2.33 32.61 15.55
CA LYS A 407 1.83 33.88 15.02
C LYS A 407 1.77 33.81 13.50
N ALA A 408 0.63 34.19 12.91
CA ALA A 408 0.49 34.28 11.46
C ALA A 408 1.48 35.30 10.89
N GLU A 409 2.16 34.91 9.80
CA GLU A 409 3.13 35.73 9.11
C GLU A 409 2.74 35.89 7.63
N ALA A 410 2.49 37.11 7.24
CA ALA A 410 2.10 37.44 5.86
C ALA A 410 3.28 37.87 4.98
N ASP A 411 4.37 38.30 5.58
CA ASP A 411 5.57 38.69 4.85
C ASP A 411 6.51 37.49 4.63
N ALA A 412 6.42 36.90 3.47
CA ALA A 412 7.29 35.77 3.06
C ALA A 412 8.78 36.17 2.92
N ASN A 413 9.11 37.47 2.87
CA ASN A 413 10.48 37.97 2.81
C ASN A 413 11.03 38.32 4.20
N ARG A 414 10.23 38.19 5.27
CA ARG A 414 10.72 38.33 6.64
C ARG A 414 11.98 37.46 6.82
N VAL A 415 12.96 38.03 7.51
CA VAL A 415 14.21 37.33 7.85
C VAL A 415 14.04 36.73 9.25
N ILE A 416 14.27 35.43 9.36
CA ILE A 416 14.28 34.68 10.62
C ILE A 416 15.71 34.66 11.11
N THR A 417 15.90 35.01 12.39
CA THR A 417 17.21 35.09 13.05
C THR A 417 17.20 34.35 14.38
N SER A 418 18.32 34.36 15.07
CA SER A 418 18.42 33.84 16.46
C SER A 418 17.49 34.55 17.46
N ALA A 419 17.03 35.77 17.16
CA ALA A 419 16.04 36.48 17.96
C ALA A 419 14.62 35.84 17.92
N ASP A 420 14.36 35.01 16.90
CA ASP A 420 13.07 34.28 16.77
C ASP A 420 13.07 32.94 17.53
N LEU A 421 14.16 32.56 18.17
CA LEU A 421 14.24 31.32 18.96
C LEU A 421 13.32 31.42 20.18
N ALA A 422 12.45 30.43 20.35
CA ALA A 422 11.68 30.18 21.53
C ALA A 422 12.05 28.77 22.07
N GLU A 423 12.50 28.69 23.32
CA GLU A 423 12.97 27.43 23.92
C GLU A 423 14.06 26.70 23.07
N GLY A 424 14.91 27.48 22.38
CA GLY A 424 16.03 26.93 21.58
C GLY A 424 15.67 26.51 20.17
N VAL A 425 14.43 26.70 19.69
CA VAL A 425 13.98 26.39 18.36
C VAL A 425 13.08 27.49 17.77
N VAL A 426 12.91 27.52 16.45
CA VAL A 426 11.86 28.32 15.79
C VAL A 426 10.77 27.37 15.27
N LYS A 427 9.55 27.50 15.77
CA LYS A 427 8.41 26.71 15.30
C LYS A 427 7.85 27.31 14.02
N LEU A 428 7.87 26.54 12.95
CA LEU A 428 7.26 26.90 11.69
C LEU A 428 6.01 26.04 11.44
N ALA A 429 4.93 26.66 10.97
CA ALA A 429 3.73 25.92 10.59
C ALA A 429 3.15 26.39 9.26
N ALA A 430 2.77 25.46 8.39
CA ALA A 430 2.05 25.70 7.15
C ALA A 430 0.59 25.22 7.30
N GLY A 431 -0.34 26.18 7.43
CA GLY A 431 -1.74 25.89 7.77
C GLY A 431 -1.90 25.38 9.21
N LYS A 432 -2.84 24.45 9.41
CA LYS A 432 -3.12 23.88 10.74
C LYS A 432 -2.42 22.53 11.00
N LYS A 433 -1.72 21.98 9.99
CA LYS A 433 -1.40 20.55 9.98
C LYS A 433 0.08 20.21 9.79
N LYS A 434 0.86 21.09 9.17
CA LYS A 434 2.29 20.87 8.94
C LYS A 434 3.09 21.74 9.88
N ILE A 435 3.88 21.13 10.76
CA ILE A 435 4.73 21.83 11.73
C ILE A 435 6.13 21.25 11.67
N VAL A 436 7.14 22.10 11.73
CA VAL A 436 8.56 21.74 11.82
C VAL A 436 9.23 22.65 12.85
N LEU A 437 10.11 22.09 13.66
CA LEU A 437 11.00 22.85 14.56
C LEU A 437 12.32 23.10 13.84
N VAL A 438 12.69 24.35 13.64
CA VAL A 438 14.02 24.73 13.14
C VAL A 438 14.96 24.82 14.31
N LYS A 439 16.00 24.00 14.32
CA LYS A 439 16.98 23.88 15.40
C LYS A 439 18.36 24.33 14.91
N PRO A 440 19.02 25.32 15.56
CA PRO A 440 20.41 25.64 15.28
C PRO A 440 21.35 24.53 15.77
N VAL A 441 22.31 24.17 14.93
CA VAL A 441 23.37 23.19 15.20
C VAL A 441 24.76 23.76 14.93
#